data_71ba53e12f73b0289ff987632e8c7a4b
#
_entry.id   71ba53e12f73b0289ff987632e8c7a4b
#
_cell.length_a   1.000
_cell.length_b   1.000
_cell.length_c   1.000
_cell.angle_alpha   90.00
_cell.angle_beta   90.00
_cell.angle_gamma   90.00
#
_symmetry.space_group_name_H-M   'P 1'
#
loop_
_entity.id
_entity.type
_entity.pdbx_description
1 polymer ?
#
loop_
_entity_poly.entity_id
_entity_poly.type
_entity_poly.pdbx_seq_one_letter_code
_entity_poly.pdbx_strand_id
1 'polypeptide(L)'
;KTKNWISPKSDFHNKLIIEKQLRSLESIVLNERNTRLGSGFPIGKDWLLDIIVKWQGKKSDGVNDYLTDLIKSYKEALPNRVRNGKLGVAEGTIRNYNTTIGRINKFEKYKKTKLRAIEIDFKFHEDYLKFAGDNLKLSINSIGKDIKNIKAVCSDAKDRGIQVHENVLSRKFNAPSEK
;
A
#
# COMPACT_ATOMS: atom_id res chain seq x y z
N LYS A 1 19.82 27.80 19.70
CA LYS A 1 21.22 27.32 19.49
C LYS A 1 21.13 26.03 18.75
N THR A 2 21.22 26.07 17.40
CA THR A 2 21.37 24.88 16.55
C THR A 2 22.72 24.26 16.89
N LYS A 3 22.72 23.09 17.52
CA LYS A 3 23.94 22.29 17.74
C LYS A 3 24.50 21.95 16.37
N ASN A 4 25.67 22.51 16.02
CA ASN A 4 26.46 22.07 14.88
C ASN A 4 26.89 20.64 15.15
N TRP A 5 26.13 19.67 14.64
CA TRP A 5 26.42 18.25 14.78
C TRP A 5 27.48 17.75 13.77
N ILE A 6 27.96 18.64 12.89
CA ILE A 6 29.08 18.37 12.00
C ILE A 6 30.35 18.83 12.76
N SER A 7 31.22 17.87 13.07
CA SER A 7 32.52 18.16 13.69
C SER A 7 33.28 19.23 12.87
N PRO A 8 33.92 20.24 13.53
CA PRO A 8 34.76 21.23 12.83
C PRO A 8 35.93 20.63 12.05
N LYS A 9 36.27 19.38 12.32
CA LYS A 9 37.33 18.61 11.63
C LYS A 9 36.81 17.76 10.46
N SER A 10 35.52 17.82 10.10
CA SER A 10 35.03 17.12 8.91
C SER A 10 35.60 17.79 7.68
N ASP A 11 36.18 16.97 6.83
CA ASP A 11 36.78 17.37 5.56
C ASP A 11 35.80 18.25 4.76
N PHE A 12 36.24 19.43 4.32
CA PHE A 12 35.43 20.39 3.54
C PHE A 12 34.81 19.75 2.32
N HIS A 13 35.48 18.77 1.72
CA HIS A 13 34.97 17.99 0.58
C HIS A 13 33.72 17.19 0.97
N ASN A 14 33.72 16.52 2.12
CA ASN A 14 32.57 15.76 2.60
C ASN A 14 31.37 16.69 2.91
N LYS A 15 31.65 17.88 3.43
CA LYS A 15 30.58 18.89 3.71
C LYS A 15 29.90 19.31 2.39
N LEU A 16 30.65 19.59 1.34
CA LEU A 16 30.12 19.98 0.04
C LEU A 16 29.27 18.87 -0.59
N ILE A 17 29.70 17.62 -0.48
CA ILE A 17 28.96 16.45 -0.96
C ILE A 17 27.63 16.32 -0.21
N ILE A 18 27.64 16.45 1.12
CA ILE A 18 26.45 16.36 1.96
C ILE A 18 25.47 17.48 1.61
N GLU A 19 25.94 18.73 1.46
CA GLU A 19 25.08 19.85 1.08
C GLU A 19 24.45 19.66 -0.30
N LYS A 20 25.19 19.15 -1.27
CA LYS A 20 24.67 18.81 -2.60
C LYS A 20 23.59 17.73 -2.55
N GLN A 21 23.81 16.70 -1.73
CA GLN A 21 22.84 15.63 -1.52
C GLN A 21 21.56 16.14 -0.84
N LEU A 22 21.68 16.99 0.18
CA LEU A 22 20.53 17.58 0.86
C LEU A 22 19.70 18.48 -0.06
N ARG A 23 20.33 19.30 -0.89
CA ARG A 23 19.63 20.12 -1.89
C ARG A 23 18.90 19.25 -2.94
N SER A 24 19.51 18.14 -3.35
CA SER A 24 18.85 17.17 -4.23
C SER A 24 17.60 16.57 -3.59
N LEU A 25 17.69 16.17 -2.32
CA LEU A 25 16.54 15.65 -1.58
C LEU A 25 15.45 16.70 -1.43
N GLU A 26 15.79 17.94 -1.06
CA GLU A 26 14.85 19.05 -0.93
C GLU A 26 14.07 19.27 -2.24
N SER A 27 14.77 19.30 -3.38
CA SER A 27 14.15 19.46 -4.71
C SER A 27 13.15 18.34 -5.00
N ILE A 28 13.50 17.08 -4.72
CA ILE A 28 12.63 15.94 -4.92
C ILE A 28 11.39 16.02 -4.02
N VAL A 29 11.57 16.37 -2.74
CA VAL A 29 10.48 16.54 -1.77
C VAL A 29 9.49 17.61 -2.23
N LEU A 30 9.99 18.77 -2.66
CA LEU A 30 9.16 19.88 -3.13
C LEU A 30 8.38 19.51 -4.40
N ASN A 31 9.03 18.87 -5.37
CA ASN A 31 8.37 18.42 -6.60
C ASN A 31 7.26 17.40 -6.33
N GLU A 32 7.55 16.40 -5.52
CA GLU A 32 6.55 15.36 -5.18
C GLU A 32 5.38 15.94 -4.38
N ARG A 33 5.67 16.88 -3.45
CA ARG A 33 4.63 17.62 -2.73
C ARG A 33 3.71 18.40 -3.67
N ASN A 34 4.30 19.16 -4.59
CA ASN A 34 3.53 19.97 -5.53
C ASN A 34 2.69 19.11 -6.48
N THR A 35 3.22 17.99 -6.94
CA THR A 35 2.49 17.02 -7.77
C THR A 35 1.28 16.44 -7.02
N ARG A 36 1.45 16.05 -5.77
CA ARG A 36 0.36 15.52 -4.94
C ARG A 36 -0.71 16.56 -4.65
N LEU A 37 -0.31 17.77 -4.28
CA LEU A 37 -1.26 18.87 -4.03
C LEU A 37 -2.04 19.24 -5.30
N GLY A 38 -1.38 19.30 -6.45
CA GLY A 38 -2.03 19.55 -7.74
C GLY A 38 -3.00 18.44 -8.15
N SER A 39 -2.76 17.21 -7.72
CA SER A 39 -3.63 16.05 -7.97
C SER A 39 -4.73 15.86 -6.92
N GLY A 40 -4.79 16.71 -5.89
CA GLY A 40 -5.78 16.64 -4.81
C GLY A 40 -5.58 15.47 -3.84
N PHE A 41 -4.40 14.83 -3.82
CA PHE A 41 -4.09 13.75 -2.87
C PHE A 41 -3.50 14.33 -1.58
N PRO A 42 -4.01 13.93 -0.39
CA PRO A 42 -3.45 14.36 0.88
C PRO A 42 -2.04 13.78 1.08
N ILE A 43 -1.22 14.53 1.79
CA ILE A 43 0.12 14.10 2.20
C ILE A 43 -0.03 13.28 3.49
N GLY A 44 0.16 11.96 3.40
CA GLY A 44 0.12 11.04 4.55
C GLY A 44 1.39 11.12 5.40
N LYS A 45 1.33 10.53 6.62
CA LYS A 45 2.47 10.57 7.57
C LYS A 45 3.76 9.98 7.01
N ASP A 46 3.67 8.92 6.18
CA ASP A 46 4.82 8.16 5.69
C ASP A 46 5.35 8.65 4.33
N TRP A 47 4.69 9.64 3.74
CA TRP A 47 5.03 10.19 2.44
C TRP A 47 6.51 10.65 2.35
N LEU A 48 6.99 11.35 3.37
CA LEU A 48 8.37 11.84 3.41
C LEU A 48 9.37 10.68 3.55
N LEU A 49 9.02 9.67 4.34
CA LEU A 49 9.85 8.48 4.51
C LEU A 49 10.03 7.75 3.18
N ASP A 50 8.97 7.61 2.39
CA ASP A 50 9.03 6.98 1.06
C ASP A 50 9.97 7.73 0.12
N ILE A 51 9.95 9.07 0.15
CA ILE A 51 10.85 9.88 -0.66
C ILE A 51 12.30 9.68 -0.22
N ILE A 52 12.57 9.70 1.09
CA ILE A 52 13.92 9.50 1.64
C ILE A 52 14.47 8.13 1.25
N VAL A 53 13.67 7.07 1.37
CA VAL A 53 14.06 5.70 1.01
C VAL A 53 14.39 5.62 -0.49
N LYS A 54 13.57 6.21 -1.36
CA LYS A 54 13.83 6.27 -2.80
C LYS A 54 15.11 7.06 -3.11
N TRP A 55 15.32 8.20 -2.45
CA TRP A 55 16.47 9.05 -2.66
C TRP A 55 17.79 8.41 -2.21
N GLN A 56 17.78 7.65 -1.11
CA GLN A 56 18.96 6.95 -0.59
C GLN A 56 19.44 5.82 -1.53
N GLY A 57 18.75 5.59 -2.67
CA GLY A 57 19.07 4.45 -3.53
C GLY A 57 18.93 3.11 -2.84
N LYS A 58 18.49 3.11 -1.54
CA LYS A 58 17.86 1.94 -0.99
C LYS A 58 16.64 1.76 -1.89
N LYS A 59 16.77 0.89 -2.91
CA LYS A 59 15.61 0.28 -3.46
C LYS A 59 14.83 -0.16 -2.21
N SER A 60 13.74 0.50 -1.85
CA SER A 60 12.60 -0.28 -1.43
C SER A 60 12.56 -1.30 -2.55
N ASP A 61 13.04 -2.51 -2.31
CA ASP A 61 13.10 -3.56 -3.31
C ASP A 61 11.75 -3.51 -3.94
N GLY A 62 11.61 -2.94 -5.12
CA GLY A 62 10.42 -2.58 -5.88
C GLY A 62 9.08 -3.13 -5.40
N VAL A 63 8.94 -3.30 -4.13
CA VAL A 63 7.79 -3.84 -3.45
C VAL A 63 6.84 -2.69 -3.26
N ASN A 64 6.10 -2.47 -4.32
CA ASN A 64 4.95 -1.61 -4.31
C ASN A 64 4.00 -2.14 -3.23
N ASP A 65 3.93 -1.48 -2.08
CA ASP A 65 3.10 -1.87 -0.93
C ASP A 65 1.68 -1.29 -1.00
N TYR A 66 1.33 -0.64 -2.12
CA TYR A 66 -0.04 -0.21 -2.36
C TYR A 66 -0.96 -1.42 -2.57
N LEU A 67 -2.09 -1.42 -1.87
CA LEU A 67 -3.02 -2.56 -1.87
C LEU A 67 -3.45 -2.97 -3.28
N THR A 68 -3.78 -2.01 -4.14
CA THR A 68 -4.21 -2.30 -5.52
C THR A 68 -3.13 -2.98 -6.35
N ASP A 69 -1.86 -2.60 -6.16
CA ASP A 69 -0.74 -3.19 -6.89
C ASP A 69 -0.34 -4.54 -6.31
N LEU A 70 -0.45 -4.71 -4.98
CA LEU A 70 -0.31 -6.02 -4.34
C LEU A 70 -1.36 -7.01 -4.85
N ILE A 71 -2.63 -6.58 -5.01
CA ILE A 71 -3.69 -7.44 -5.56
C ILE A 71 -3.38 -7.82 -7.01
N LYS A 72 -2.87 -6.89 -7.83
CA LYS A 72 -2.47 -7.17 -9.22
C LYS A 72 -1.34 -8.20 -9.27
N SER A 73 -0.26 -7.97 -8.54
CA SER A 73 0.89 -8.88 -8.47
C SER A 73 0.49 -10.26 -7.96
N TYR A 74 -0.33 -10.32 -6.91
CA TYR A 74 -0.88 -11.57 -6.40
C TYR A 74 -1.69 -12.32 -7.46
N LYS A 75 -2.60 -11.63 -8.17
CA LYS A 75 -3.41 -12.18 -9.23
C LYS A 75 -2.56 -12.75 -10.37
N GLU A 76 -1.52 -12.03 -10.79
CA GLU A 76 -0.59 -12.46 -11.84
C GLU A 76 0.18 -13.74 -11.48
N ALA A 77 0.46 -13.93 -10.19
CA ALA A 77 1.11 -15.14 -9.69
C ALA A 77 0.18 -16.36 -9.58
N LEU A 78 -1.15 -16.18 -9.53
CA LEU A 78 -2.13 -17.25 -9.30
C LEU A 78 -2.06 -18.42 -10.31
N PRO A 79 -1.84 -18.20 -11.62
CA PRO A 79 -1.74 -19.32 -12.58
C PRO A 79 -0.58 -20.26 -12.29
N ASN A 80 0.48 -19.78 -11.67
CA ASN A 80 1.71 -20.53 -11.38
C ASN A 80 1.77 -21.07 -9.94
N ARG A 81 0.72 -20.88 -9.14
CA ARG A 81 0.68 -21.35 -7.75
C ARG A 81 0.12 -22.77 -7.67
N VAL A 82 0.77 -23.56 -6.83
CA VAL A 82 0.26 -24.89 -6.47
C VAL A 82 -0.67 -24.75 -5.26
N ARG A 83 -1.91 -25.19 -5.38
CA ARG A 83 -2.89 -25.24 -4.30
C ARG A 83 -3.56 -26.61 -4.25
N ASN A 84 -3.51 -27.29 -3.10
CA ASN A 84 -4.05 -28.63 -2.92
C ASN A 84 -3.55 -29.62 -4.01
N GLY A 85 -2.25 -29.55 -4.35
CA GLY A 85 -1.63 -30.42 -5.35
C GLY A 85 -1.97 -30.11 -6.81
N LYS A 86 -2.78 -29.04 -7.07
CA LYS A 86 -3.14 -28.60 -8.43
C LYS A 86 -2.44 -27.29 -8.77
N LEU A 87 -1.95 -27.18 -10.01
CA LEU A 87 -1.36 -25.95 -10.53
C LEU A 87 -2.47 -24.98 -10.96
N GLY A 88 -2.30 -23.71 -10.57
CA GLY A 88 -3.21 -22.64 -10.96
C GLY A 88 -4.50 -22.59 -10.15
N VAL A 89 -5.36 -21.68 -10.58
CA VAL A 89 -6.70 -21.43 -9.98
C VAL A 89 -7.75 -21.32 -11.08
N ALA A 90 -9.00 -21.54 -10.74
CA ALA A 90 -10.11 -21.35 -11.67
C ALA A 90 -10.18 -19.90 -12.16
N GLU A 91 -10.53 -19.69 -13.42
CA GLU A 91 -10.66 -18.38 -14.07
C GLU A 91 -11.61 -17.44 -13.28
N GLY A 92 -12.68 -17.99 -12.70
CA GLY A 92 -13.58 -17.26 -11.83
C GLY A 92 -12.90 -16.62 -10.63
N THR A 93 -11.82 -17.25 -10.10
CA THR A 93 -11.01 -16.67 -9.02
C THR A 93 -10.26 -15.44 -9.52
N ILE A 94 -9.66 -15.48 -10.70
CA ILE A 94 -8.96 -14.34 -11.32
C ILE A 94 -9.93 -13.18 -11.56
N ARG A 95 -11.14 -13.47 -12.07
CA ARG A 95 -12.20 -12.45 -12.25
C ARG A 95 -12.61 -11.80 -10.94
N ASN A 96 -12.70 -12.57 -9.85
CA ASN A 96 -13.01 -12.03 -8.52
C ASN A 96 -11.94 -11.02 -8.05
N TYR A 97 -10.64 -11.29 -8.27
CA TYR A 97 -9.58 -10.31 -7.94
C TYR A 97 -9.69 -9.04 -8.78
N ASN A 98 -10.00 -9.14 -10.09
CA ASN A 98 -10.23 -7.96 -10.93
C ASN A 98 -11.39 -7.11 -10.42
N THR A 99 -12.46 -7.75 -9.97
CA THR A 99 -13.62 -7.07 -9.39
C THR A 99 -13.23 -6.35 -8.09
N THR A 100 -12.47 -7.02 -7.22
CA THR A 100 -11.97 -6.43 -5.97
C THR A 100 -11.07 -5.22 -6.26
N ILE A 101 -10.14 -5.29 -7.24
CA ILE A 101 -9.32 -4.14 -7.66
C ILE A 101 -10.19 -2.95 -8.06
N GLY A 102 -11.21 -3.20 -8.90
CA GLY A 102 -12.13 -2.13 -9.35
C GLY A 102 -12.88 -1.45 -8.20
N ARG A 103 -13.29 -2.22 -7.18
CA ARG A 103 -13.98 -1.72 -5.99
C ARG A 103 -13.04 -0.96 -5.05
N ILE A 104 -11.83 -1.45 -4.83
CA ILE A 104 -10.81 -0.75 -4.05
C ILE A 104 -10.42 0.57 -4.72
N ASN A 105 -10.25 0.61 -6.05
CA ASN A 105 -9.99 1.86 -6.76
C ASN A 105 -11.11 2.90 -6.56
N LYS A 106 -12.38 2.45 -6.52
CA LYS A 106 -13.52 3.34 -6.22
C LYS A 106 -13.46 3.85 -4.77
N PHE A 107 -13.10 2.99 -3.82
CA PHE A 107 -12.93 3.36 -2.43
C PHE A 107 -11.76 4.35 -2.23
N GLU A 108 -10.62 4.12 -2.87
CA GLU A 108 -9.49 5.05 -2.87
C GLU A 108 -9.88 6.44 -3.41
N LYS A 109 -10.66 6.47 -4.50
CA LYS A 109 -11.20 7.74 -5.04
C LYS A 109 -12.15 8.42 -4.05
N TYR A 110 -13.02 7.67 -3.40
CA TYR A 110 -13.94 8.19 -2.37
C TYR A 110 -13.18 8.78 -1.19
N LYS A 111 -12.14 8.09 -0.71
CA LYS A 111 -11.28 8.54 0.38
C LYS A 111 -10.24 9.58 -0.04
N LYS A 112 -10.06 9.82 -1.34
CA LYS A 112 -9.01 10.67 -1.94
C LYS A 112 -7.60 10.28 -1.47
N THR A 113 -7.35 8.99 -1.29
CA THR A 113 -6.05 8.47 -0.84
C THR A 113 -5.78 7.11 -1.47
N LYS A 114 -4.50 6.81 -1.67
CA LYS A 114 -4.05 5.46 -2.03
C LYS A 114 -3.80 4.65 -0.76
N LEU A 115 -4.26 3.41 -0.76
CA LEU A 115 -4.15 2.51 0.39
C LEU A 115 -2.85 1.71 0.35
N ARG A 116 -2.10 1.76 1.42
CA ARG A 116 -0.93 0.89 1.64
C ARG A 116 -1.32 -0.32 2.50
N ALA A 117 -0.58 -1.42 2.36
CA ALA A 117 -0.84 -2.63 3.13
C ALA A 117 -0.81 -2.42 4.66
N ILE A 118 0.03 -1.50 5.12
CA ILE A 118 0.14 -1.13 6.54
C ILE A 118 -1.08 -0.36 7.06
N GLU A 119 -1.91 0.20 6.18
CA GLU A 119 -3.11 0.98 6.53
C GLU A 119 -4.38 0.11 6.55
N ILE A 120 -4.27 -1.20 6.27
CA ILE A 120 -5.40 -2.13 6.25
C ILE A 120 -5.68 -2.62 7.67
N ASP A 121 -6.22 -1.74 8.49
CA ASP A 121 -6.58 -1.94 9.89
C ASP A 121 -8.10 -2.18 10.08
N PHE A 122 -8.56 -2.23 11.34
CA PHE A 122 -9.99 -2.36 11.63
C PHE A 122 -10.80 -1.13 11.18
N LYS A 123 -10.22 0.06 11.18
CA LYS A 123 -10.88 1.27 10.70
C LYS A 123 -11.10 1.20 9.19
N PHE A 124 -10.10 0.75 8.43
CA PHE A 124 -10.30 0.45 7.01
C PHE A 124 -11.42 -0.56 6.80
N HIS A 125 -11.46 -1.63 7.61
CA HIS A 125 -12.49 -2.67 7.49
C HIS A 125 -13.89 -2.08 7.64
N GLU A 126 -14.15 -1.33 8.71
CA GLU A 126 -15.43 -0.69 8.98
C GLU A 126 -15.82 0.30 7.88
N ASP A 127 -14.89 1.18 7.50
CA ASP A 127 -15.08 2.18 6.44
C ASP A 127 -15.39 1.53 5.09
N TYR A 128 -14.70 0.42 4.75
CA TYR A 128 -14.93 -0.29 3.51
C TYR A 128 -16.28 -1.02 3.49
N LEU A 129 -16.67 -1.69 4.59
CA LEU A 129 -17.99 -2.33 4.71
C LEU A 129 -19.11 -1.31 4.49
N LYS A 130 -19.02 -0.16 5.15
CA LYS A 130 -19.99 0.93 5.00
C LYS A 130 -20.02 1.46 3.57
N PHE A 131 -18.87 1.79 2.99
CA PHE A 131 -18.77 2.28 1.62
C PHE A 131 -19.35 1.27 0.60
N ALA A 132 -18.98 0.00 0.73
CA ALA A 132 -19.43 -1.05 -0.18
C ALA A 132 -20.94 -1.30 -0.11
N GLY A 133 -21.52 -1.21 1.09
CA GLY A 133 -22.97 -1.30 1.30
C GLY A 133 -23.72 -0.06 0.82
N ASP A 134 -23.29 1.12 1.29
CA ASP A 134 -24.04 2.37 1.07
C ASP A 134 -23.84 2.97 -0.32
N ASN A 135 -22.59 3.00 -0.81
CA ASN A 135 -22.26 3.66 -2.07
C ASN A 135 -22.27 2.70 -3.26
N LEU A 136 -21.81 1.46 -3.09
CA LEU A 136 -21.77 0.48 -4.17
C LEU A 136 -22.97 -0.46 -4.19
N LYS A 137 -23.83 -0.43 -3.16
CA LYS A 137 -25.03 -1.29 -3.02
C LYS A 137 -24.73 -2.78 -3.20
N LEU A 138 -23.58 -3.23 -2.67
CA LEU A 138 -23.17 -4.61 -2.80
C LEU A 138 -23.87 -5.51 -1.78
N SER A 139 -24.15 -6.76 -2.17
CA SER A 139 -24.61 -7.79 -1.22
C SER A 139 -23.51 -8.14 -0.22
N ILE A 140 -23.92 -8.56 0.96
CA ILE A 140 -23.03 -8.98 2.06
C ILE A 140 -22.02 -10.02 1.58
N ASN A 141 -22.47 -11.02 0.81
CA ASN A 141 -21.59 -12.04 0.25
C ASN A 141 -20.55 -11.48 -0.75
N SER A 142 -20.90 -10.43 -1.50
CA SER A 142 -19.95 -9.75 -2.40
C SER A 142 -18.88 -9.00 -1.64
N ILE A 143 -19.27 -8.29 -0.58
CA ILE A 143 -18.36 -7.59 0.33
C ILE A 143 -17.44 -8.61 1.02
N GLY A 144 -18.00 -9.72 1.49
CA GLY A 144 -17.22 -10.79 2.12
C GLY A 144 -16.17 -11.40 1.19
N LYS A 145 -16.45 -11.52 -0.12
CA LYS A 145 -15.45 -11.95 -1.10
C LYS A 145 -14.29 -10.96 -1.21
N ASP A 146 -14.59 -9.65 -1.24
CA ASP A 146 -13.55 -8.63 -1.27
C ASP A 146 -12.65 -8.70 -0.02
N ILE A 147 -13.23 -8.81 1.17
CA ILE A 147 -12.48 -8.93 2.42
C ILE A 147 -11.60 -10.20 2.42
N LYS A 148 -12.12 -11.34 1.94
CA LYS A 148 -11.32 -12.58 1.82
C LYS A 148 -10.14 -12.38 0.86
N ASN A 149 -10.35 -11.73 -0.27
CA ASN A 149 -9.30 -11.46 -1.24
C ASN A 149 -8.23 -10.52 -0.65
N ILE A 150 -8.63 -9.44 0.04
CA ILE A 150 -7.71 -8.53 0.71
C ILE A 150 -6.87 -9.26 1.75
N LYS A 151 -7.50 -10.08 2.61
CA LYS A 151 -6.77 -10.89 3.61
C LYS A 151 -5.75 -11.82 2.97
N ALA A 152 -6.12 -12.51 1.90
CA ALA A 152 -5.22 -13.43 1.21
C ALA A 152 -4.01 -12.69 0.62
N VAL A 153 -4.23 -11.52 0.03
CA VAL A 153 -3.15 -10.68 -0.53
C VAL A 153 -2.24 -10.13 0.57
N CYS A 154 -2.80 -9.64 1.67
CA CYS A 154 -2.01 -9.13 2.79
C CYS A 154 -1.21 -10.25 3.49
N SER A 155 -1.76 -11.47 3.58
CA SER A 155 -1.02 -12.62 4.09
C SER A 155 0.18 -12.95 3.19
N ASP A 156 -0.03 -13.04 1.88
CA ASP A 156 1.04 -13.27 0.91
C ASP A 156 2.09 -12.13 0.91
N ALA A 157 1.64 -10.89 1.04
CA ALA A 157 2.54 -9.74 1.15
C ALA A 157 3.44 -9.85 2.38
N LYS A 158 2.88 -10.26 3.54
CA LYS A 158 3.65 -10.51 4.76
C LYS A 158 4.68 -11.63 4.57
N ASP A 159 4.28 -12.74 3.93
CA ASP A 159 5.18 -13.87 3.66
C ASP A 159 6.36 -13.46 2.75
N ARG A 160 6.17 -12.41 1.94
CA ARG A 160 7.20 -11.80 1.10
C ARG A 160 8.00 -10.67 1.81
N GLY A 161 7.78 -10.46 3.10
CA GLY A 161 8.49 -9.46 3.89
C GLY A 161 7.96 -8.03 3.75
N ILE A 162 6.78 -7.82 3.13
CA ILE A 162 6.12 -6.52 3.05
C ILE A 162 5.44 -6.23 4.38
N GLN A 163 5.58 -5.01 4.89
CA GLN A 163 4.90 -4.60 6.10
C GLN A 163 3.38 -4.50 5.87
N VAL A 164 2.63 -5.26 6.66
CA VAL A 164 1.17 -5.22 6.70
C VAL A 164 0.69 -4.94 8.11
N HIS A 165 -0.49 -4.33 8.23
CA HIS A 165 -1.08 -4.12 9.55
C HIS A 165 -1.51 -5.46 10.17
N GLU A 166 -1.18 -5.71 11.44
CA GLU A 166 -1.48 -6.98 12.13
C GLU A 166 -2.98 -7.28 12.17
N ASN A 167 -3.81 -6.26 12.26
CA ASN A 167 -5.26 -6.40 12.34
C ASN A 167 -5.86 -7.14 11.13
N VAL A 168 -5.31 -6.97 9.91
CA VAL A 168 -5.84 -7.66 8.72
C VAL A 168 -5.75 -9.18 8.82
N LEU A 169 -4.76 -9.70 9.56
CA LEU A 169 -4.56 -11.12 9.77
C LEU A 169 -5.38 -11.66 10.96
N SER A 170 -5.91 -10.77 11.79
CA SER A 170 -6.72 -11.14 12.96
C SER A 170 -8.00 -11.89 12.57
N ARG A 171 -8.48 -12.76 13.48
CA ARG A 171 -9.81 -13.38 13.37
C ARG A 171 -10.93 -12.35 13.38
N LYS A 172 -10.74 -11.20 14.07
CA LYS A 172 -11.73 -10.11 14.14
C LYS A 172 -11.91 -9.36 12.82
N PHE A 173 -10.94 -9.42 11.91
CA PHE A 173 -11.07 -8.88 10.56
C PHE A 173 -11.88 -9.88 9.70
N ASN A 174 -13.16 -9.98 9.98
CA ASN A 174 -14.03 -11.00 9.43
C ASN A 174 -14.61 -10.61 8.07
N ALA A 175 -14.71 -11.60 7.17
CA ALA A 175 -15.48 -11.47 5.94
C ALA A 175 -16.96 -11.70 6.26
N PRO A 176 -17.85 -10.72 6.08
CA PRO A 176 -19.27 -10.90 6.30
C PRO A 176 -19.84 -11.93 5.32
N SER A 177 -20.83 -12.69 5.75
CA SER A 177 -21.55 -13.65 4.91
C SER A 177 -22.99 -13.81 5.39
N GLU A 178 -23.92 -13.87 4.46
CA GLU A 178 -25.27 -14.37 4.69
C GLU A 178 -25.31 -15.87 4.40
N LYS A 179 -26.01 -16.60 5.25
CA LYS A 179 -26.32 -18.02 5.03
C LYS A 179 -27.47 -18.19 4.05
#